data_5ca43ae723f09d3e7ad2da1da3404bcc
#
_entry.id   5ca43ae723f09d3e7ad2da1da3404bcc
#
_cell.length_a   1.000
_cell.length_b   1.000
_cell.length_c   1.000
_cell.angle_alpha   90.00
_cell.angle_beta   90.00
_cell.angle_gamma   90.00
#
_symmetry.space_group_name_H-M   'P 1'
#
loop_
_entity.id
_entity.type
_entity.pdbx_description
1 polymer ?
#
loop_
_entity_poly.entity_id
_entity_poly.type
_entity_poly.pdbx_seq_one_letter_code
_entity_poly.pdbx_strand_id
1 'polypeptide(L)'
;MSHPSLGLPPPDRTAGYPAAAARIRDDQARLAGRALRVAMDADPTIRERYDEAGQRLLLHDAELLAERVALCLEIGDPDPAREYAEWTAPVYRRRGVPMDDLVGLCEGLRAAFPSSLVPAEIPPASDALDAAIKAYRWHRRIAGDARKRNPILQLLYKGA
;
A
#
# COMPACT_ATOMS: atom_id res chain seq x y z
N MET A 1 40.39 -3.19 14.24
CA MET A 1 39.03 -3.74 14.38
C MET A 1 38.33 -3.58 13.03
N SER A 2 38.08 -4.65 12.31
CA SER A 2 37.39 -4.63 11.03
C SER A 2 35.85 -4.40 11.26
N HIS A 3 35.28 -3.41 10.62
CA HIS A 3 33.86 -3.13 10.71
C HIS A 3 33.07 -4.36 10.19
N PRO A 4 32.03 -4.84 10.88
CA PRO A 4 31.27 -6.05 10.47
C PRO A 4 30.69 -6.03 9.06
N SER A 5 30.54 -4.85 8.47
CA SER A 5 30.04 -4.68 7.10
C SER A 5 31.13 -4.70 6.02
N LEU A 6 32.41 -4.74 6.43
CA LEU A 6 33.53 -4.87 5.50
C LEU A 6 33.75 -6.35 5.17
N GLY A 7 33.09 -6.83 4.15
CA GLY A 7 33.23 -8.21 3.66
C GLY A 7 31.93 -8.88 3.21
N LEU A 8 30.77 -8.25 3.42
CA LEU A 8 29.56 -8.71 2.75
C LEU A 8 29.59 -8.21 1.29
N PRO A 9 29.35 -9.08 0.30
CA PRO A 9 29.16 -8.62 -1.07
C PRO A 9 28.04 -7.60 -1.09
N PRO A 10 28.13 -6.55 -1.93
CA PRO A 10 27.00 -5.63 -2.11
C PRO A 10 25.75 -6.45 -2.42
N PRO A 11 24.56 -6.05 -1.89
CA PRO A 11 23.33 -6.75 -2.20
C PRO A 11 23.20 -6.85 -3.71
N ASP A 12 23.00 -8.06 -4.20
CA ASP A 12 22.80 -8.32 -5.63
C ASP A 12 21.46 -7.70 -6.05
N ARG A 13 21.51 -6.46 -6.53
CA ARG A 13 20.34 -5.74 -7.05
C ARG A 13 19.79 -6.34 -8.34
N THR A 14 20.46 -7.35 -8.90
CA THR A 14 19.98 -8.11 -10.05
C THR A 14 19.20 -9.36 -9.61
N ALA A 15 19.22 -9.71 -8.32
CA ALA A 15 18.54 -10.86 -7.74
C ALA A 15 17.06 -10.55 -7.40
N GLY A 16 16.35 -9.84 -8.27
CA GLY A 16 14.91 -9.67 -8.18
C GLY A 16 14.14 -10.93 -8.57
N TYR A 17 12.83 -10.83 -8.51
CA TYR A 17 11.88 -11.90 -8.86
C TYR A 17 11.03 -11.48 -10.07
N PRO A 18 11.60 -11.37 -11.29
CA PRO A 18 10.87 -10.88 -12.46
C PRO A 18 9.67 -11.75 -12.85
N ALA A 19 9.76 -13.07 -12.63
CA ALA A 19 8.63 -13.99 -12.86
C ALA A 19 7.47 -13.74 -11.87
N ALA A 20 7.77 -13.41 -10.61
CA ALA A 20 6.77 -13.03 -9.62
C ALA A 20 6.11 -11.70 -10.01
N ALA A 21 6.89 -10.71 -10.44
CA ALA A 21 6.39 -9.44 -10.94
C ALA A 21 5.42 -9.62 -12.12
N ALA A 22 5.78 -10.47 -13.09
CA ALA A 22 4.93 -10.79 -14.22
C ALA A 22 3.58 -11.41 -13.77
N ARG A 23 3.60 -12.37 -12.83
CA ARG A 23 2.36 -12.97 -12.31
C ARG A 23 1.48 -11.97 -11.57
N ILE A 24 2.05 -11.04 -10.80
CA ILE A 24 1.27 -9.98 -10.16
C ILE A 24 0.60 -9.10 -11.22
N ARG A 25 1.31 -8.73 -12.28
CA ARG A 25 0.75 -7.91 -13.38
C ARG A 25 -0.36 -8.64 -14.13
N ASP A 26 -0.17 -9.93 -14.42
CA ASP A 26 -1.19 -10.75 -15.09
C ASP A 26 -2.46 -10.90 -14.23
N ASP A 27 -2.31 -10.97 -12.91
CA ASP A 27 -3.38 -11.17 -11.94
C ASP A 27 -3.87 -9.85 -11.30
N GLN A 28 -3.39 -8.70 -11.72
CA GLN A 28 -3.52 -7.40 -11.04
C GLN A 28 -4.97 -7.09 -10.64
N ALA A 29 -5.91 -7.17 -11.56
CA ALA A 29 -7.32 -6.87 -11.30
C ALA A 29 -7.94 -7.84 -10.28
N ARG A 30 -7.58 -9.13 -10.35
CA ARG A 30 -8.05 -10.16 -9.41
C ARG A 30 -7.50 -9.92 -8.01
N LEU A 31 -6.21 -9.60 -7.91
CA LEU A 31 -5.53 -9.30 -6.64
C LEU A 31 -6.12 -8.04 -5.99
N ALA A 32 -6.30 -6.98 -6.77
CA ALA A 32 -6.90 -5.73 -6.31
C ALA A 32 -8.35 -5.92 -5.84
N GLY A 33 -9.16 -6.67 -6.57
CA GLY A 33 -10.52 -6.98 -6.18
C GLY A 33 -10.60 -7.78 -4.88
N ARG A 34 -9.67 -8.73 -4.67
CA ARG A 34 -9.56 -9.45 -3.40
C ARG A 34 -9.09 -8.55 -2.27
N ALA A 35 -8.11 -7.69 -2.52
CA ALA A 35 -7.59 -6.74 -1.53
C ALA A 35 -8.68 -5.79 -1.04
N LEU A 36 -9.47 -5.22 -1.94
CA LEU A 36 -10.56 -4.34 -1.58
C LEU A 36 -11.63 -5.06 -0.73
N ARG A 37 -11.98 -6.31 -1.09
CA ARG A 37 -12.91 -7.11 -0.27
C ARG A 37 -12.37 -7.35 1.13
N VAL A 38 -11.10 -7.77 1.26
CA VAL A 38 -10.47 -7.98 2.57
C VAL A 38 -10.46 -6.68 3.39
N ALA A 39 -10.15 -5.54 2.78
CA ALA A 39 -10.18 -4.24 3.43
C ALA A 39 -11.59 -3.88 3.93
N MET A 40 -12.62 -4.12 3.10
CA MET A 40 -14.02 -3.87 3.45
C MET A 40 -14.56 -4.83 4.54
N ASP A 41 -14.06 -6.05 4.58
CA ASP A 41 -14.46 -7.03 5.60
C ASP A 41 -13.79 -6.70 6.95
N ALA A 42 -12.55 -6.19 6.92
CA ALA A 42 -11.86 -5.71 8.11
C ALA A 42 -12.41 -4.38 8.63
N ASP A 43 -12.90 -3.51 7.73
CA ASP A 43 -13.52 -2.23 8.05
C ASP A 43 -14.80 -2.03 7.23
N PRO A 44 -15.95 -2.49 7.71
CA PRO A 44 -17.23 -2.34 7.00
C PRO A 44 -17.63 -0.89 6.71
N THR A 45 -17.09 0.08 7.46
CA THR A 45 -17.40 1.50 7.26
C THR A 45 -16.83 2.06 5.94
N ILE A 46 -15.92 1.34 5.28
CA ILE A 46 -15.48 1.65 3.92
C ILE A 46 -16.67 1.66 2.96
N ARG A 47 -17.59 0.69 3.08
CA ARG A 47 -18.80 0.63 2.22
C ARG A 47 -19.74 1.81 2.44
N GLU A 48 -19.74 2.38 3.64
CA GLU A 48 -20.56 3.55 3.97
C GLU A 48 -19.93 4.87 3.51
N ARG A 49 -18.58 4.94 3.51
CA ARG A 49 -17.84 6.14 3.11
C ARG A 49 -17.74 6.35 1.61
N TYR A 50 -17.78 5.28 0.84
CA TYR A 50 -17.58 5.34 -0.61
C TYR A 50 -18.80 4.82 -1.35
N ASP A 51 -19.31 5.63 -2.25
CA ASP A 51 -20.26 5.20 -3.27
C ASP A 51 -19.58 4.28 -4.31
N GLU A 52 -20.33 3.83 -5.29
CA GLU A 52 -19.81 2.93 -6.32
C GLU A 52 -18.62 3.52 -7.09
N ALA A 53 -18.64 4.83 -7.37
CA ALA A 53 -17.53 5.52 -8.05
C ALA A 53 -16.30 5.58 -7.16
N GLY A 54 -16.46 5.88 -5.87
CA GLY A 54 -15.38 5.87 -4.88
C GLY A 54 -14.78 4.47 -4.69
N GLN A 55 -15.60 3.42 -4.68
CA GLN A 55 -15.11 2.04 -4.59
C GLN A 55 -14.32 1.63 -5.85
N ARG A 56 -14.74 2.07 -7.06
CA ARG A 56 -13.95 1.87 -8.29
C ARG A 56 -12.61 2.58 -8.24
N LEU A 57 -12.55 3.78 -7.64
CA LEU A 57 -11.27 4.47 -7.43
C LEU A 57 -10.37 3.73 -6.45
N LEU A 58 -10.91 3.20 -5.34
CA LEU A 58 -10.13 2.36 -4.41
C LEU A 58 -9.63 1.08 -5.08
N LEU A 59 -10.43 0.46 -5.95
CA LEU A 59 -10.02 -0.70 -6.73
C LEU A 59 -8.82 -0.35 -7.62
N HIS A 60 -8.90 0.76 -8.34
CA HIS A 60 -7.80 1.25 -9.17
C HIS A 60 -6.55 1.59 -8.32
N ASP A 61 -6.73 2.21 -7.15
CA ASP A 61 -5.63 2.47 -6.22
C ASP A 61 -4.96 1.16 -5.75
N ALA A 62 -5.73 0.09 -5.53
CA ALA A 62 -5.19 -1.24 -5.20
C ALA A 62 -4.43 -1.88 -6.37
N GLU A 63 -4.87 -1.67 -7.62
CA GLU A 63 -4.14 -2.09 -8.82
C GLU A 63 -2.78 -1.38 -8.93
N LEU A 64 -2.75 -0.07 -8.69
CA LEU A 64 -1.51 0.71 -8.70
C LEU A 64 -0.54 0.27 -7.59
N LEU A 65 -1.04 -0.03 -6.40
CA LEU A 65 -0.23 -0.58 -5.32
C LEU A 65 0.35 -1.97 -5.70
N ALA A 66 -0.45 -2.84 -6.30
CA ALA A 66 0.02 -4.14 -6.78
C ALA A 66 1.13 -3.99 -7.83
N GLU A 67 1.00 -3.04 -8.76
CA GLU A 67 2.05 -2.73 -9.75
C GLU A 67 3.34 -2.25 -9.06
N ARG A 68 3.25 -1.43 -8.00
CA ARG A 68 4.44 -0.99 -7.26
C ARG A 68 5.14 -2.14 -6.54
N VAL A 69 4.37 -3.09 -5.99
CA VAL A 69 4.95 -4.31 -5.42
C VAL A 69 5.59 -5.18 -6.51
N ALA A 70 4.97 -5.31 -7.68
CA ALA A 70 5.58 -6.00 -8.82
C ALA A 70 6.92 -5.39 -9.20
N LEU A 71 7.00 -4.06 -9.31
CA LEU A 71 8.25 -3.35 -9.58
C LEU A 71 9.30 -3.61 -8.48
N CYS A 72 8.92 -3.57 -7.21
CA CYS A 72 9.81 -3.90 -6.10
C CYS A 72 10.40 -5.32 -6.22
N LEU A 73 9.57 -6.30 -6.58
CA LEU A 73 10.02 -7.68 -6.80
C LEU A 73 10.95 -7.77 -8.01
N GLU A 74 10.61 -7.10 -9.10
CA GLU A 74 11.40 -7.12 -10.33
C GLU A 74 12.83 -6.64 -10.11
N ILE A 75 13.01 -5.58 -9.33
CA ILE A 75 14.31 -4.97 -9.06
C ILE A 75 14.96 -5.43 -7.75
N GLY A 76 14.25 -6.17 -6.90
CA GLY A 76 14.74 -6.63 -5.61
C GLY A 76 14.91 -5.51 -4.57
N ASP A 77 14.08 -4.45 -4.63
CA ASP A 77 14.16 -3.27 -3.76
C ASP A 77 12.74 -2.82 -3.33
N PRO A 78 12.45 -2.63 -2.02
CA PRO A 78 11.15 -2.16 -1.55
C PRO A 78 10.90 -0.64 -1.75
N ASP A 79 11.91 0.12 -2.12
CA ASP A 79 11.84 1.59 -2.23
C ASP A 79 10.76 2.11 -3.18
N PRO A 80 10.50 1.54 -4.36
CA PRO A 80 9.44 2.03 -5.23
C PRO A 80 8.06 2.08 -4.59
N ALA A 81 7.73 1.12 -3.71
CA ALA A 81 6.46 1.12 -2.98
C ALA A 81 6.41 2.22 -1.91
N ARG A 82 7.53 2.45 -1.19
CA ARG A 82 7.68 3.56 -0.24
C ARG A 82 7.52 4.91 -0.93
N GLU A 83 8.28 5.14 -2.01
CA GLU A 83 8.26 6.40 -2.76
C GLU A 83 6.87 6.69 -3.33
N TYR A 84 6.20 5.68 -3.87
CA TYR A 84 4.83 5.81 -4.34
C TYR A 84 3.88 6.25 -3.22
N ALA A 85 3.96 5.62 -2.04
CA ALA A 85 3.13 5.97 -0.90
C ALA A 85 3.40 7.40 -0.40
N GLU A 86 4.67 7.81 -0.31
CA GLU A 86 5.07 9.16 0.08
C GLU A 86 4.55 10.21 -0.90
N TRP A 87 4.66 9.94 -2.20
CA TRP A 87 4.24 10.87 -3.24
C TRP A 87 2.71 10.98 -3.34
N THR A 88 1.99 9.87 -3.16
CA THR A 88 0.53 9.85 -3.32
C THR A 88 -0.24 10.22 -2.06
N ALA A 89 0.33 10.08 -0.86
CA ALA A 89 -0.35 10.39 0.39
C ALA A 89 -0.97 11.81 0.43
N PRO A 90 -0.27 12.90 -0.01
CA PRO A 90 -0.89 14.23 -0.08
C PRO A 90 -2.06 14.30 -1.07
N VAL A 91 -2.03 13.54 -2.16
CA VAL A 91 -3.12 13.48 -3.15
C VAL A 91 -4.35 12.82 -2.54
N TYR A 92 -4.17 11.68 -1.87
CA TYR A 92 -5.25 10.97 -1.19
C TYR A 92 -5.89 11.82 -0.10
N ARG A 93 -5.09 12.54 0.66
CA ARG A 93 -5.59 13.48 1.67
C ARG A 93 -6.46 14.56 1.09
N ARG A 94 -6.06 15.17 -0.04
CA ARG A 94 -6.90 16.16 -0.77
C ARG A 94 -8.21 15.55 -1.27
N ARG A 95 -8.20 14.27 -1.64
CA ARG A 95 -9.41 13.52 -2.03
C ARG A 95 -10.27 13.10 -0.83
N GLY A 96 -9.82 13.34 0.41
CA GLY A 96 -10.53 12.91 1.61
C GLY A 96 -10.43 11.41 1.89
N VAL A 97 -9.46 10.71 1.30
CA VAL A 97 -9.21 9.29 1.53
C VAL A 97 -8.36 9.15 2.80
N PRO A 98 -8.85 8.45 3.84
CA PRO A 98 -8.07 8.17 5.03
C PRO A 98 -6.84 7.32 4.72
N MET A 99 -5.71 7.61 5.38
CA MET A 99 -4.50 6.78 5.24
C MET A 99 -4.74 5.34 5.72
N ASP A 100 -5.64 5.13 6.69
CA ASP A 100 -6.02 3.79 7.16
C ASP A 100 -6.69 2.95 6.06
N ASP A 101 -7.39 3.56 5.12
CA ASP A 101 -7.99 2.82 4.00
C ASP A 101 -6.91 2.31 3.05
N LEU A 102 -5.86 3.10 2.81
CA LEU A 102 -4.72 2.69 2.00
C LEU A 102 -3.89 1.60 2.70
N VAL A 103 -3.72 1.69 4.02
CA VAL A 103 -3.13 0.61 4.83
C VAL A 103 -3.99 -0.66 4.71
N GLY A 104 -5.32 -0.54 4.77
CA GLY A 104 -6.25 -1.65 4.57
C GLY A 104 -6.10 -2.32 3.21
N LEU A 105 -5.91 -1.54 2.13
CA LEU A 105 -5.63 -2.08 0.79
C LEU A 105 -4.28 -2.82 0.74
N CYS A 106 -3.23 -2.29 1.38
CA CYS A 106 -1.94 -2.98 1.48
C CYS A 106 -2.06 -4.33 2.21
N GLU A 107 -2.77 -4.37 3.34
CA GLU A 107 -3.01 -5.62 4.08
C GLU A 107 -3.90 -6.59 3.28
N GLY A 108 -4.85 -6.06 2.53
CA GLY A 108 -5.66 -6.84 1.60
C GLY A 108 -4.84 -7.48 0.48
N LEU A 109 -3.87 -6.75 -0.11
CA LEU A 109 -2.92 -7.29 -1.09
C LEU A 109 -2.03 -8.36 -0.45
N ARG A 110 -1.54 -8.14 0.78
CA ARG A 110 -0.78 -9.15 1.53
C ARG A 110 -1.54 -10.47 1.65
N ALA A 111 -2.83 -10.40 1.95
CA ALA A 111 -3.71 -11.57 2.03
C ALA A 111 -4.02 -12.19 0.66
N ALA A 112 -3.92 -11.41 -0.43
CA ALA A 112 -4.20 -11.89 -1.78
C ALA A 112 -2.99 -12.57 -2.45
N PHE A 113 -1.77 -12.11 -2.21
CA PHE A 113 -0.54 -12.55 -2.88
C PHE A 113 -0.26 -14.06 -2.84
N PRO A 114 -0.56 -14.82 -1.77
CA PRO A 114 -0.36 -16.27 -1.77
C PRO A 114 -1.09 -17.02 -2.89
N SER A 115 -2.07 -16.38 -3.55
CA SER A 115 -2.75 -16.97 -4.71
C SER A 115 -1.99 -16.83 -6.05
N SER A 116 -0.93 -16.01 -6.08
CA SER A 116 -0.13 -15.73 -7.29
C SER A 116 1.37 -15.89 -7.08
N LEU A 117 1.83 -15.91 -5.83
CA LEU A 117 3.24 -15.99 -5.47
C LEU A 117 3.57 -17.30 -4.79
N VAL A 118 4.78 -17.82 -5.04
CA VAL A 118 5.32 -18.96 -4.30
C VAL A 118 5.87 -18.53 -2.94
N PRO A 119 6.04 -19.44 -1.96
CA PRO A 119 6.45 -19.09 -0.60
C PRO A 119 7.72 -18.23 -0.50
N ALA A 120 8.72 -18.45 -1.36
CA ALA A 120 9.97 -17.69 -1.35
C ALA A 120 9.81 -16.22 -1.78
N GLU A 121 8.74 -15.89 -2.50
CA GLU A 121 8.44 -14.55 -3.04
C GLU A 121 7.56 -13.72 -2.09
N ILE A 122 6.94 -14.35 -1.11
CA ILE A 122 6.05 -13.68 -0.14
C ILE A 122 6.82 -12.69 0.76
N PRO A 123 8.00 -13.03 1.36
CA PRO A 123 8.72 -12.09 2.19
C PRO A 123 9.08 -10.78 1.47
N PRO A 124 9.73 -10.78 0.28
CA PRO A 124 10.03 -9.52 -0.42
C PRO A 124 8.79 -8.74 -0.84
N ALA A 125 7.68 -9.40 -1.20
CA ALA A 125 6.40 -8.72 -1.46
C ALA A 125 5.84 -8.08 -0.18
N SER A 126 5.97 -8.74 0.95
CA SER A 126 5.58 -8.19 2.26
C SER A 126 6.44 -7.01 2.67
N ASP A 127 7.75 -7.05 2.44
CA ASP A 127 8.67 -5.93 2.73
C ASP A 127 8.29 -4.68 1.91
N ALA A 128 7.91 -4.84 0.65
CA ALA A 128 7.42 -3.75 -0.19
C ALA A 128 6.13 -3.13 0.38
N LEU A 129 5.18 -3.96 0.81
CA LEU A 129 3.95 -3.48 1.45
C LEU A 129 4.23 -2.81 2.79
N ASP A 130 5.15 -3.33 3.61
CA ASP A 130 5.54 -2.73 4.88
C ASP A 130 6.17 -1.35 4.69
N ALA A 131 6.96 -1.17 3.64
CA ALA A 131 7.53 0.13 3.28
C ALA A 131 6.43 1.16 2.93
N ALA A 132 5.43 0.77 2.14
CA ALA A 132 4.27 1.62 1.82
C ALA A 132 3.42 1.92 3.07
N ILE A 133 3.09 0.91 3.88
CA ILE A 133 2.32 1.05 5.12
C ILE A 133 3.01 2.01 6.08
N LYS A 134 4.32 1.89 6.25
CA LYS A 134 5.11 2.78 7.10
C LYS A 134 5.01 4.24 6.64
N ALA A 135 5.08 4.48 5.33
CA ALA A 135 4.92 5.81 4.75
C ALA A 135 3.51 6.37 4.99
N TYR A 136 2.44 5.62 4.73
CA TYR A 136 1.07 6.06 4.99
C TYR A 136 0.81 6.34 6.47
N ARG A 137 1.30 5.48 7.38
CA ARG A 137 1.19 5.68 8.83
C ARG A 137 1.95 6.92 9.31
N TRP A 138 3.10 7.22 8.70
CA TRP A 138 3.83 8.44 8.99
C TRP A 138 3.04 9.69 8.57
N HIS A 139 2.51 9.71 7.35
CA HIS A 139 1.65 10.79 6.86
C HIS A 139 0.40 10.98 7.72
N ARG A 140 -0.21 9.89 8.19
CA ARG A 140 -1.31 9.95 9.15
C ARG A 140 -0.93 10.66 10.45
N ARG A 141 0.26 10.39 10.98
CA ARG A 141 0.73 11.01 12.24
C ARG A 141 0.94 12.51 12.12
N ILE A 142 1.56 12.98 11.05
CA ILE A 142 1.89 14.41 10.87
C ILE A 142 0.69 15.25 10.47
N ALA A 143 -0.31 14.68 9.85
CA ALA A 143 -1.40 15.43 9.23
C ALA A 143 -2.79 15.06 9.75
N GLY A 144 -2.88 14.11 10.65
CA GLY A 144 -4.14 13.52 11.11
C GLY A 144 -4.78 12.60 10.06
N ASP A 145 -5.76 11.83 10.48
CA ASP A 145 -6.58 11.00 9.61
C ASP A 145 -7.90 11.73 9.30
N ALA A 146 -8.37 11.66 8.06
CA ALA A 146 -9.64 12.23 7.63
C ALA A 146 -10.84 11.72 8.46
N ARG A 147 -10.76 10.50 9.01
CA ARG A 147 -11.76 9.93 9.93
C ARG A 147 -11.91 10.69 11.25
N LYS A 148 -10.83 11.28 11.74
CA LYS A 148 -10.81 11.96 13.06
C LYS A 148 -11.30 13.40 13.01
N ARG A 149 -11.65 13.91 11.85
CA ARG A 149 -12.32 15.20 11.75
C ARG A 149 -13.76 15.03 12.22
N ASN A 150 -13.93 15.20 13.55
CA ASN A 150 -15.26 15.28 14.13
C ASN A 150 -16.01 16.44 13.45
N PRO A 151 -17.17 16.18 12.79
CA PRO A 151 -17.94 17.20 12.10
C PRO A 151 -18.35 18.35 13.04
N ILE A 152 -18.49 18.10 14.33
CA ILE A 152 -18.80 19.09 15.36
C ILE A 152 -17.61 20.04 15.55
N LEU A 153 -16.36 19.53 15.54
CA LEU A 153 -15.17 20.38 15.63
C LEU A 153 -14.95 21.19 14.35
N GLN A 154 -15.31 20.68 13.17
CA GLN A 154 -15.26 21.45 11.93
C GLN A 154 -16.25 22.64 11.93
N LEU A 155 -17.41 22.50 12.57
CA LEU A 155 -18.38 23.58 12.70
C LEU A 155 -17.88 24.68 13.63
N LEU A 156 -17.15 24.32 14.70
CA LEU A 156 -16.60 25.27 15.67
C LEU A 156 -15.36 26.02 15.13
N TYR A 157 -14.58 25.43 14.22
CA TYR A 157 -13.39 26.07 13.63
C TYR A 157 -13.65 26.81 12.30
N LYS A 158 -14.86 26.76 11.75
CA LYS A 158 -15.24 27.57 10.56
C LYS A 158 -15.67 28.99 10.90
N GLY A 159 -15.60 29.37 12.16
CA GLY A 159 -16.03 30.69 12.65
C GLY A 159 -14.90 31.57 13.21
N ALA A 160 -13.63 31.27 12.89
CA ALA A 160 -12.50 32.12 13.27
C ALA A 160 -11.66 32.50 12.04
#